data_f2f8cdd4535748e905269dafd820beef
#
_entry.id   f2f8cdd4535748e905269dafd820beef
#
_cell.length_a   1.000
_cell.length_b   1.000
_cell.length_c   1.000
_cell.angle_alpha   90.00
_cell.angle_beta   90.00
_cell.angle_gamma   90.00
#
_symmetry.space_group_name_H-M   'P 1'
#
loop_
_entity.id
_entity.type
_entity.pdbx_description
1 polymer ?
#
loop_
_entity_poly.entity_id
_entity_poly.type
_entity_poly.pdbx_seq_one_letter_code
_entity_poly.pdbx_strand_id
1 'polypeptide(L)'
;MVSAPASVRPLPQPGRGIAVISERESLGDGFYKLTLLRALRRAYPGEKITWIVSEGDSPYRTIMAGIVAPLVDEVIVHAKLRRPWREAIRRLRALPRFGLAIDNRTNNGVVAATRLLLPADIYQAATPGFLFCGYRPKGARPRHKLARLMALLEAAAGCPVDGSGEIELPRSASEEAARLLPAGQRYIGMAPGATAAWRCWPLQKYIELSRWISARGWQPVFLLGPIERPALPVLRQALPEALFPGCSESEPQASIELSLALSRRFSAAVGHDTGSSHLMAEAGTPLVTLFGRSNSDIWAPNARRGILVQARDHGGRDIELIPLAAVTDALRKLLD
;
A
#
# COMPACT_ATOMS: atom_id res chain seq x y z
N MET A 1 15.05 -30.71 4.27
CA MET A 1 14.27 -30.79 5.51
C MET A 1 13.67 -29.43 5.76
N VAL A 2 12.37 -29.28 5.51
CA VAL A 2 11.65 -28.03 5.82
C VAL A 2 11.45 -28.06 7.33
N SER A 3 12.09 -27.15 8.07
CA SER A 3 11.89 -27.03 9.52
C SER A 3 10.41 -26.71 9.77
N ALA A 4 9.78 -27.42 10.71
CA ALA A 4 8.42 -27.11 11.13
C ALA A 4 8.31 -25.61 11.46
N PRO A 5 7.23 -24.92 11.05
CA PRO A 5 7.06 -23.52 11.36
C PRO A 5 7.13 -23.32 12.87
N ALA A 6 7.97 -22.39 13.32
CA ALA A 6 8.06 -22.03 14.73
C ALA A 6 6.64 -21.68 15.22
N SER A 7 6.22 -22.24 16.34
CA SER A 7 4.88 -21.99 16.88
C SER A 7 4.74 -20.50 17.25
N VAL A 8 3.68 -19.87 16.75
CA VAL A 8 3.32 -18.50 17.13
C VAL A 8 3.06 -18.44 18.62
N ARG A 9 3.64 -17.44 19.31
CA ARG A 9 3.35 -17.19 20.73
C ARG A 9 1.86 -16.87 20.89
N PRO A 10 1.13 -17.63 21.70
CA PRO A 10 -0.27 -17.35 21.96
C PRO A 10 -0.43 -15.99 22.67
N LEU A 11 -1.55 -15.32 22.45
CA LEU A 11 -1.90 -14.16 23.25
C LEU A 11 -2.14 -14.58 24.70
N PRO A 12 -1.80 -13.70 25.67
CA PRO A 12 -1.95 -14.02 27.10
C PRO A 12 -3.40 -14.44 27.48
N GLN A 13 -4.37 -13.89 26.78
CA GLN A 13 -5.78 -14.26 26.91
C GLN A 13 -6.42 -14.27 25.51
N PRO A 14 -6.63 -15.46 24.95
CA PRO A 14 -7.33 -15.63 23.67
C PRO A 14 -8.74 -15.07 23.69
N GLY A 15 -9.22 -14.57 22.54
CA GLY A 15 -10.56 -13.99 22.39
C GLY A 15 -10.68 -12.52 22.78
N ARG A 16 -9.58 -11.87 23.25
CA ARG A 16 -9.57 -10.43 23.50
C ARG A 16 -9.40 -9.59 22.24
N GLY A 17 -8.98 -10.21 21.15
CA GLY A 17 -8.78 -9.54 19.87
C GLY A 17 -7.49 -8.70 19.80
N ILE A 18 -7.29 -8.11 18.62
CA ILE A 18 -6.10 -7.35 18.25
C ILE A 18 -6.52 -5.96 17.78
N ALA A 19 -5.89 -4.91 18.34
CA ALA A 19 -6.03 -3.54 17.84
C ALA A 19 -4.84 -3.17 16.97
N VAL A 20 -5.08 -2.60 15.78
CA VAL A 20 -4.05 -1.94 14.98
C VAL A 20 -4.40 -0.45 14.90
N ILE A 21 -3.50 0.39 15.40
CA ILE A 21 -3.73 1.82 15.55
C ILE A 21 -2.93 2.59 14.50
N SER A 22 -3.59 3.43 13.74
CA SER A 22 -3.03 4.30 12.71
C SER A 22 -3.37 5.76 12.97
N GLU A 23 -2.63 6.69 12.40
CA GLU A 23 -2.89 8.13 12.58
C GLU A 23 -3.92 8.62 11.58
N ARG A 24 -3.52 8.78 10.34
CA ARG A 24 -4.29 9.16 9.16
C ARG A 24 -3.89 8.27 8.01
N GLU A 25 -4.80 7.98 7.11
CA GLU A 25 -4.53 7.03 6.04
C GLU A 25 -4.87 7.59 4.67
N SER A 26 -3.96 7.33 3.73
CA SER A 26 -4.17 7.46 2.29
C SER A 26 -4.47 6.09 1.68
N LEU A 27 -4.86 6.06 0.42
CA LEU A 27 -5.04 4.81 -0.35
C LEU A 27 -3.75 3.96 -0.36
N GLY A 28 -2.59 4.60 -0.58
CA GLY A 28 -1.30 3.92 -0.56
C GLY A 28 -0.99 3.30 0.81
N ASP A 29 -1.34 4.01 1.90
CA ASP A 29 -1.23 3.48 3.26
C ASP A 29 -2.08 2.23 3.46
N GLY A 30 -3.26 2.17 2.86
CA GLY A 30 -4.12 0.99 2.88
C GLY A 30 -3.45 -0.21 2.20
N PHE A 31 -2.94 -0.04 0.99
CA PHE A 31 -2.35 -1.15 0.24
C PHE A 31 -1.11 -1.75 0.90
N TYR A 32 -0.11 -0.95 1.30
CA TYR A 32 1.10 -1.54 1.85
C TYR A 32 0.87 -2.28 3.18
N LYS A 33 -0.17 -1.93 3.92
CA LYS A 33 -0.51 -2.57 5.19
C LYS A 33 -1.29 -3.89 5.04
N LEU A 34 -1.77 -4.24 3.84
CA LEU A 34 -2.42 -5.54 3.60
C LEU A 34 -1.51 -6.70 3.94
N THR A 35 -0.20 -6.58 3.68
CA THR A 35 0.79 -7.57 4.10
C THR A 35 0.78 -7.81 5.61
N LEU A 36 0.70 -6.74 6.42
CA LEU A 36 0.57 -6.85 7.87
C LEU A 36 -0.74 -7.54 8.27
N LEU A 37 -1.85 -7.17 7.64
CA LEU A 37 -3.17 -7.74 7.95
C LEU A 37 -3.24 -9.23 7.63
N ARG A 38 -2.69 -9.66 6.50
CA ARG A 38 -2.57 -11.09 6.16
C ARG A 38 -1.71 -11.84 7.18
N ALA A 39 -0.56 -11.27 7.57
CA ALA A 39 0.29 -11.86 8.58
C ALA A 39 -0.41 -11.96 9.95
N LEU A 40 -1.16 -10.92 10.35
CA LEU A 40 -1.96 -10.96 11.59
C LEU A 40 -3.02 -12.05 11.56
N ARG A 41 -3.79 -12.13 10.48
CA ARG A 41 -4.87 -13.11 10.32
C ARG A 41 -4.33 -14.55 10.34
N ARG A 42 -3.14 -14.78 9.74
CA ARG A 42 -2.48 -16.10 9.77
C ARG A 42 -1.89 -16.43 11.13
N ALA A 43 -1.26 -15.45 11.78
CA ALA A 43 -0.67 -15.68 13.11
C ALA A 43 -1.75 -15.88 14.17
N TYR A 44 -2.89 -15.23 14.03
CA TYR A 44 -3.97 -15.24 15.04
C TYR A 44 -5.35 -15.41 14.37
N PRO A 45 -5.66 -16.58 13.79
CA PRO A 45 -6.84 -16.77 12.95
C PRO A 45 -8.16 -16.64 13.70
N GLY A 46 -8.19 -16.94 15.01
CA GLY A 46 -9.39 -16.84 15.85
C GLY A 46 -9.62 -15.48 16.52
N GLU A 47 -8.69 -14.52 16.35
CA GLU A 47 -8.79 -13.24 17.04
C GLU A 47 -9.54 -12.20 16.20
N LYS A 48 -10.40 -11.39 16.86
CA LYS A 48 -11.02 -10.24 16.23
C LYS A 48 -9.96 -9.15 15.95
N ILE A 49 -9.82 -8.70 14.72
CA ILE A 49 -8.91 -7.63 14.33
C ILE A 49 -9.70 -6.32 14.18
N THR A 50 -9.42 -5.35 15.05
CA THR A 50 -9.99 -4.01 15.03
C THR A 50 -8.97 -3.01 14.53
N TRP A 51 -9.29 -2.36 13.40
CA TRP A 51 -8.49 -1.29 12.81
C TRP A 51 -8.95 0.05 13.34
N ILE A 52 -8.06 0.82 13.97
CA ILE A 52 -8.40 2.09 14.63
C ILE A 52 -7.62 3.24 13.98
N VAL A 53 -8.33 4.19 13.38
CA VAL A 53 -7.77 5.41 12.79
C VAL A 53 -8.03 6.59 13.69
N SER A 54 -6.95 7.22 14.17
CA SER A 54 -7.03 8.36 15.08
C SER A 54 -7.70 9.56 14.44
N GLU A 55 -7.24 9.94 13.24
CA GLU A 55 -7.68 11.17 12.57
C GLU A 55 -8.17 10.87 11.14
N GLY A 56 -9.35 11.36 10.82
CA GLY A 56 -9.94 11.21 9.49
C GLY A 56 -10.60 9.85 9.25
N ASP A 57 -10.90 9.59 7.99
CA ASP A 57 -11.48 8.34 7.51
C ASP A 57 -10.39 7.33 7.12
N SER A 58 -10.80 6.11 6.73
CA SER A 58 -9.93 5.05 6.27
C SER A 58 -10.42 4.49 4.94
N PRO A 59 -9.52 4.20 3.98
CA PRO A 59 -9.88 3.46 2.78
C PRO A 59 -10.48 2.08 3.10
N TYR A 60 -10.17 1.51 4.26
CA TYR A 60 -10.74 0.22 4.72
C TYR A 60 -12.21 0.28 5.07
N ARG A 61 -12.73 1.47 5.39
CA ARG A 61 -14.17 1.69 5.62
C ARG A 61 -14.91 2.06 4.34
N THR A 62 -14.19 2.47 3.30
CA THR A 62 -14.75 3.00 2.06
C THR A 62 -14.37 2.15 0.86
N ILE A 63 -13.48 2.63 0.01
CA ILE A 63 -13.15 2.03 -1.29
C ILE A 63 -12.41 0.69 -1.23
N MET A 64 -11.83 0.32 -0.09
CA MET A 64 -11.15 -0.97 0.12
C MET A 64 -11.95 -1.91 1.05
N ALA A 65 -13.18 -1.55 1.43
CA ALA A 65 -13.96 -2.33 2.40
C ALA A 65 -14.14 -3.80 1.98
N GLY A 66 -14.47 -4.05 0.71
CA GLY A 66 -14.60 -5.41 0.18
C GLY A 66 -13.29 -6.21 0.21
N ILE A 67 -12.17 -5.53 -0.05
CA ILE A 67 -10.83 -6.15 -0.05
C ILE A 67 -10.39 -6.58 1.35
N VAL A 68 -10.70 -5.76 2.35
CA VAL A 68 -10.21 -6.00 3.72
C VAL A 68 -11.19 -6.80 4.59
N ALA A 69 -12.42 -6.99 4.15
CA ALA A 69 -13.45 -7.73 4.91
C ALA A 69 -12.98 -9.13 5.42
N PRO A 70 -12.17 -9.91 4.68
CA PRO A 70 -11.66 -11.17 5.20
C PRO A 70 -10.53 -11.00 6.23
N LEU A 71 -9.94 -9.81 6.34
CA LEU A 71 -8.72 -9.54 7.13
C LEU A 71 -8.99 -8.71 8.38
N VAL A 72 -10.01 -7.85 8.35
CA VAL A 72 -10.35 -6.90 9.42
C VAL A 72 -11.83 -7.07 9.78
N ASP A 73 -12.11 -7.27 11.06
CA ASP A 73 -13.47 -7.50 11.55
C ASP A 73 -14.19 -6.19 11.91
N GLU A 74 -13.44 -5.14 12.26
CA GLU A 74 -14.00 -3.84 12.64
C GLU A 74 -13.06 -2.70 12.25
N VAL A 75 -13.63 -1.60 11.72
CA VAL A 75 -12.89 -0.38 11.39
C VAL A 75 -13.48 0.81 12.15
N ILE A 76 -12.71 1.35 13.09
CA ILE A 76 -13.08 2.53 13.89
C ILE A 76 -12.31 3.72 13.31
N VAL A 77 -13.03 4.73 12.83
CA VAL A 77 -12.46 5.97 12.28
C VAL A 77 -12.79 7.16 13.16
N HIS A 78 -12.10 8.28 12.93
CA HIS A 78 -12.27 9.50 13.73
C HIS A 78 -12.18 9.25 15.25
N ALA A 79 -11.29 8.31 15.64
CA ALA A 79 -11.16 7.92 17.04
C ALA A 79 -10.61 9.06 17.93
N LYS A 80 -10.00 10.10 17.32
CA LYS A 80 -9.48 11.31 18.00
C LYS A 80 -8.56 10.98 19.18
N LEU A 81 -7.59 10.11 18.94
CA LEU A 81 -6.68 9.62 19.98
C LEU A 81 -5.53 10.60 20.30
N ARG A 82 -5.71 11.89 19.96
CA ARG A 82 -4.77 12.98 20.24
C ARG A 82 -5.46 14.04 21.10
N ARG A 83 -5.43 15.27 20.67
CA ARG A 83 -6.08 16.40 21.35
C ARG A 83 -7.52 16.61 20.82
N PRO A 84 -8.45 17.06 21.64
CA PRO A 84 -8.30 17.37 23.07
C PRO A 84 -8.20 16.12 23.95
N TRP A 85 -7.31 16.10 24.92
CA TRP A 85 -6.98 14.92 25.74
C TRP A 85 -8.18 14.34 26.50
N ARG A 86 -9.11 15.17 26.95
CA ARG A 86 -10.31 14.68 27.66
C ARG A 86 -11.13 13.73 26.77
N GLU A 87 -11.29 14.06 25.50
CA GLU A 87 -12.01 13.21 24.54
C GLU A 87 -11.22 11.94 24.23
N ALA A 88 -9.92 12.07 23.99
CA ALA A 88 -9.04 10.94 23.76
C ALA A 88 -9.06 9.94 24.92
N ILE A 89 -8.97 10.41 26.16
CA ILE A 89 -9.06 9.58 27.39
C ILE A 89 -10.39 8.83 27.44
N ARG A 90 -11.51 9.54 27.22
CA ARG A 90 -12.85 8.93 27.24
C ARG A 90 -12.97 7.83 26.20
N ARG A 91 -12.50 8.09 24.96
CA ARG A 91 -12.58 7.14 23.84
C ARG A 91 -11.68 5.92 24.06
N LEU A 92 -10.43 6.12 24.46
CA LEU A 92 -9.50 5.02 24.74
C LEU A 92 -10.01 4.10 25.85
N ARG A 93 -10.57 4.66 26.93
CA ARG A 93 -11.13 3.88 28.05
C ARG A 93 -12.44 3.16 27.70
N ALA A 94 -13.15 3.63 26.67
CA ALA A 94 -14.37 2.98 26.18
C ALA A 94 -14.07 1.79 25.24
N LEU A 95 -12.84 1.64 24.76
CA LEU A 95 -12.45 0.49 23.96
C LEU A 95 -12.34 -0.78 24.83
N PRO A 96 -12.62 -1.95 24.26
CA PRO A 96 -12.43 -3.20 24.97
C PRO A 96 -10.96 -3.43 25.31
N ARG A 97 -10.69 -4.35 26.22
CA ARG A 97 -9.31 -4.81 26.46
C ARG A 97 -8.87 -5.72 25.33
N PHE A 98 -7.71 -5.41 24.73
CA PHE A 98 -7.12 -6.18 23.64
C PHE A 98 -6.03 -7.14 24.15
N GLY A 99 -5.88 -8.29 23.53
CA GLY A 99 -4.76 -9.19 23.77
C GLY A 99 -3.45 -8.63 23.19
N LEU A 100 -3.54 -7.95 22.02
CA LEU A 100 -2.41 -7.28 21.35
C LEU A 100 -2.85 -5.93 20.78
N ALA A 101 -2.04 -4.90 21.00
CA ALA A 101 -2.17 -3.62 20.30
C ALA A 101 -0.90 -3.32 19.51
N ILE A 102 -1.01 -3.01 18.21
CA ILE A 102 0.08 -2.57 17.36
C ILE A 102 -0.16 -1.11 16.96
N ASP A 103 0.65 -0.21 17.46
CA ASP A 103 0.55 1.23 17.20
C ASP A 103 1.57 1.65 16.13
N ASN A 104 1.06 1.98 14.94
CA ASN A 104 1.87 2.44 13.80
C ASN A 104 2.39 3.88 13.95
N ARG A 105 1.91 4.62 14.94
CA ARG A 105 2.30 6.01 15.16
C ARG A 105 3.72 6.09 15.73
N THR A 106 4.39 7.20 15.42
CA THR A 106 5.80 7.40 15.80
C THR A 106 6.03 8.53 16.81
N ASN A 107 4.99 9.29 17.15
CA ASN A 107 5.08 10.36 18.12
C ASN A 107 5.07 9.79 19.55
N ASN A 108 6.20 9.91 20.25
CA ASN A 108 6.39 9.33 21.57
C ASN A 108 5.34 9.78 22.60
N GLY A 109 4.96 11.05 22.63
CA GLY A 109 3.99 11.56 23.61
C GLY A 109 2.59 11.01 23.37
N VAL A 110 2.16 10.94 22.10
CA VAL A 110 0.85 10.39 21.74
C VAL A 110 0.79 8.88 22.01
N VAL A 111 1.85 8.16 21.66
CA VAL A 111 1.95 6.71 21.87
C VAL A 111 2.02 6.37 23.35
N ALA A 112 2.80 7.11 24.15
CA ALA A 112 2.87 6.93 25.60
C ALA A 112 1.49 7.09 26.27
N ALA A 113 0.79 8.16 25.91
CA ALA A 113 -0.56 8.41 26.41
C ALA A 113 -1.55 7.28 25.98
N THR A 114 -1.46 6.84 24.72
CA THR A 114 -2.31 5.74 24.24
C THR A 114 -1.99 4.44 24.99
N ARG A 115 -0.72 4.08 25.16
CA ARG A 115 -0.33 2.88 25.92
C ARG A 115 -0.84 2.90 27.37
N LEU A 116 -0.82 4.06 28.02
CA LEU A 116 -1.29 4.21 29.40
C LEU A 116 -2.81 4.04 29.53
N LEU A 117 -3.55 4.43 28.49
CA LEU A 117 -5.01 4.54 28.54
C LEU A 117 -5.74 3.41 27.81
N LEU A 118 -5.13 2.83 26.77
CA LEU A 118 -5.68 1.69 26.03
C LEU A 118 -5.45 0.40 26.79
N PRO A 119 -6.47 -0.32 27.22
CA PRO A 119 -6.28 -1.59 27.90
C PRO A 119 -5.81 -2.65 26.90
N ALA A 120 -4.53 -3.04 26.97
CA ALA A 120 -3.95 -4.08 26.16
C ALA A 120 -2.96 -4.93 26.99
N ASP A 121 -2.94 -6.26 26.75
CA ASP A 121 -2.01 -7.17 27.44
C ASP A 121 -0.60 -7.04 26.88
N ILE A 122 -0.49 -6.97 25.54
CA ILE A 122 0.75 -6.74 24.81
C ILE A 122 0.57 -5.46 24.00
N TYR A 123 1.51 -4.53 24.13
CA TYR A 123 1.52 -3.29 23.35
C TYR A 123 2.81 -3.19 22.55
N GLN A 124 2.71 -2.97 21.25
CA GLN A 124 3.81 -2.83 20.31
C GLN A 124 3.72 -1.49 19.61
N ALA A 125 4.81 -0.73 19.53
CA ALA A 125 4.79 0.63 18.99
C ALA A 125 5.93 0.92 18.02
N ALA A 126 5.60 1.58 16.91
CA ALA A 126 6.57 1.98 15.87
C ALA A 126 7.41 3.20 16.21
N THR A 127 7.49 3.59 17.48
CA THR A 127 8.27 4.73 17.97
C THR A 127 9.77 4.57 17.72
N PRO A 128 10.55 5.67 17.73
CA PRO A 128 12.01 5.60 17.72
C PRO A 128 12.54 4.67 18.83
N GLY A 129 13.50 3.82 18.47
CA GLY A 129 14.08 2.84 19.39
C GLY A 129 13.10 1.77 19.89
N PHE A 130 11.88 1.66 19.31
CA PHE A 130 10.83 0.76 19.78
C PHE A 130 10.47 0.96 21.26
N LEU A 131 10.51 2.21 21.68
CA LEU A 131 10.01 2.57 23.01
C LEU A 131 8.55 2.14 23.14
N PHE A 132 8.16 1.72 24.33
CA PHE A 132 6.81 1.26 24.68
C PHE A 132 6.41 -0.11 24.11
N CYS A 133 7.34 -0.88 23.51
CA CYS A 133 7.06 -2.26 23.14
C CYS A 133 7.11 -3.22 24.33
N GLY A 134 6.11 -4.10 24.44
CA GLY A 134 6.10 -5.19 25.41
C GLY A 134 7.15 -6.27 25.04
N TYR A 135 7.30 -6.55 23.75
CA TYR A 135 8.37 -7.38 23.19
C TYR A 135 9.16 -6.52 22.19
N ARG A 136 10.44 -6.31 22.48
CA ARG A 136 11.26 -5.47 21.62
C ARG A 136 11.72 -6.23 20.37
N PRO A 137 11.50 -5.69 19.15
CA PRO A 137 12.08 -6.24 17.94
C PRO A 137 13.59 -6.36 18.02
N LYS A 138 14.14 -7.43 17.46
CA LYS A 138 15.60 -7.66 17.40
C LYS A 138 16.23 -6.84 16.27
N GLY A 139 17.50 -6.47 16.44
CA GLY A 139 18.27 -5.76 15.40
C GLY A 139 17.94 -4.27 15.29
N ALA A 140 18.44 -3.66 14.22
CA ALA A 140 18.24 -2.25 13.93
C ALA A 140 16.78 -1.97 13.51
N ARG A 141 16.26 -0.80 13.89
CA ARG A 141 14.90 -0.40 13.51
C ARG A 141 14.81 -0.18 12.01
N PRO A 142 13.95 -0.91 11.29
CA PRO A 142 13.81 -0.75 9.84
C PRO A 142 13.38 0.67 9.47
N ARG A 143 13.98 1.22 8.41
CA ARG A 143 13.57 2.52 7.85
C ARG A 143 12.24 2.39 7.13
N HIS A 144 12.05 1.30 6.40
CA HIS A 144 10.84 1.00 5.65
C HIS A 144 9.65 0.78 6.58
N LYS A 145 8.53 1.45 6.32
CA LYS A 145 7.35 1.42 7.21
C LYS A 145 6.76 0.03 7.37
N LEU A 146 6.56 -0.71 6.27
CA LEU A 146 6.01 -2.07 6.34
C LEU A 146 6.95 -2.99 7.12
N ALA A 147 8.25 -2.99 6.82
CA ALA A 147 9.22 -3.82 7.53
C ALA A 147 9.22 -3.54 9.04
N ARG A 148 9.00 -2.28 9.44
CA ARG A 148 8.86 -1.90 10.84
C ARG A 148 7.62 -2.51 11.48
N LEU A 149 6.49 -2.50 10.80
CA LEU A 149 5.24 -3.10 11.29
C LEU A 149 5.36 -4.61 11.38
N MET A 150 5.98 -5.25 10.40
CA MET A 150 6.26 -6.68 10.43
C MET A 150 7.16 -7.05 11.61
N ALA A 151 8.23 -6.28 11.85
CA ALA A 151 9.11 -6.50 13.01
C ALA A 151 8.37 -6.39 14.36
N LEU A 152 7.39 -5.50 14.50
CA LEU A 152 6.55 -5.41 15.69
C LEU A 152 5.68 -6.65 15.88
N LEU A 153 5.09 -7.16 14.79
CA LEU A 153 4.28 -8.37 14.82
C LEU A 153 5.14 -9.62 15.12
N GLU A 154 6.30 -9.75 14.47
CA GLU A 154 7.24 -10.84 14.72
C GLU A 154 7.72 -10.87 16.18
N ALA A 155 8.00 -9.70 16.75
CA ALA A 155 8.37 -9.60 18.15
C ALA A 155 7.23 -10.06 19.09
N ALA A 156 5.99 -9.69 18.79
CA ALA A 156 4.82 -10.17 19.52
C ALA A 156 4.61 -11.66 19.34
N ALA A 157 4.66 -12.16 18.11
CA ALA A 157 4.48 -13.56 17.75
C ALA A 157 5.63 -14.48 18.24
N GLY A 158 6.82 -13.89 18.47
CA GLY A 158 8.02 -14.64 18.89
C GLY A 158 8.69 -15.44 17.76
N CYS A 159 8.19 -15.35 16.53
CA CYS A 159 8.71 -16.03 15.35
C CYS A 159 8.48 -15.17 14.09
N PRO A 160 9.17 -15.47 12.97
CA PRO A 160 8.87 -14.86 11.68
C PRO A 160 7.41 -15.10 11.30
N VAL A 161 6.79 -14.08 10.67
CA VAL A 161 5.40 -14.14 10.21
C VAL A 161 5.32 -13.94 8.70
N ASP A 162 4.39 -14.64 8.07
CA ASP A 162 4.17 -14.55 6.63
C ASP A 162 2.95 -13.68 6.29
N GLY A 163 3.19 -12.57 5.61
CA GLY A 163 2.16 -11.69 5.06
C GLY A 163 1.99 -11.80 3.54
N SER A 164 2.62 -12.80 2.91
CA SER A 164 2.49 -13.05 1.47
C SER A 164 1.04 -13.41 1.10
N GLY A 165 0.73 -13.45 -0.17
CA GLY A 165 -0.56 -13.85 -0.69
C GLY A 165 -1.16 -12.80 -1.61
N GLU A 166 -2.22 -13.19 -2.27
CA GLU A 166 -2.96 -12.35 -3.19
C GLU A 166 -4.28 -11.90 -2.59
N ILE A 167 -4.81 -10.80 -3.08
CA ILE A 167 -6.15 -10.33 -2.78
C ILE A 167 -7.13 -11.20 -3.57
N GLU A 168 -8.14 -11.74 -2.94
CA GLU A 168 -9.28 -12.34 -3.64
C GLU A 168 -10.10 -11.20 -4.27
N LEU A 169 -10.30 -11.29 -5.58
CA LEU A 169 -11.07 -10.32 -6.33
C LEU A 169 -12.43 -10.93 -6.72
N PRO A 170 -13.49 -10.12 -6.79
CA PRO A 170 -14.74 -10.55 -7.38
C PRO A 170 -14.53 -11.07 -8.81
N ARG A 171 -15.22 -12.15 -9.15
CA ARG A 171 -15.12 -12.77 -10.48
C ARG A 171 -15.46 -11.76 -11.60
N SER A 172 -16.46 -10.92 -11.38
CA SER A 172 -16.84 -9.84 -12.29
C SER A 172 -15.71 -8.88 -12.61
N ALA A 173 -14.89 -8.49 -11.63
CA ALA A 173 -13.72 -7.61 -11.85
C ALA A 173 -12.66 -8.31 -12.72
N SER A 174 -12.44 -9.60 -12.51
CA SER A 174 -11.47 -10.39 -13.28
C SER A 174 -11.93 -10.62 -14.72
N GLU A 175 -13.23 -10.89 -14.93
CA GLU A 175 -13.84 -11.06 -16.25
C GLU A 175 -13.82 -9.73 -17.01
N GLU A 176 -14.14 -8.63 -16.38
CA GLU A 176 -14.10 -7.30 -16.99
C GLU A 176 -12.67 -6.89 -17.36
N ALA A 177 -11.69 -7.14 -16.49
CA ALA A 177 -10.29 -6.90 -16.82
C ALA A 177 -9.82 -7.76 -18.01
N ALA A 178 -10.31 -9.01 -18.14
CA ALA A 178 -10.01 -9.87 -19.26
C ALA A 178 -10.65 -9.39 -20.57
N ARG A 179 -11.83 -8.79 -20.49
CA ARG A 179 -12.51 -8.16 -21.64
C ARG A 179 -11.77 -6.90 -22.12
N LEU A 180 -11.33 -6.05 -21.18
CA LEU A 180 -10.65 -4.79 -21.47
C LEU A 180 -9.21 -4.99 -21.94
N LEU A 181 -8.54 -6.00 -21.41
CA LEU A 181 -7.15 -6.35 -21.73
C LEU A 181 -7.07 -7.85 -22.06
N PRO A 182 -7.46 -8.30 -23.27
CA PRO A 182 -7.42 -9.72 -23.66
C PRO A 182 -6.03 -10.34 -23.55
N ALA A 183 -5.94 -11.66 -23.43
CA ALA A 183 -4.67 -12.37 -23.44
C ALA A 183 -3.97 -12.28 -24.83
N GLY A 184 -2.67 -12.50 -24.85
CA GLY A 184 -1.87 -12.53 -26.09
C GLY A 184 -1.07 -11.27 -26.39
N GLN A 185 -1.27 -10.20 -25.62
CA GLN A 185 -0.46 -8.98 -25.71
C GLN A 185 0.36 -8.70 -24.44
N ARG A 186 1.46 -7.99 -24.59
CA ARG A 186 2.24 -7.45 -23.45
C ARG A 186 1.71 -6.06 -23.11
N TYR A 187 1.01 -5.95 -21.99
CA TYR A 187 0.51 -4.68 -21.48
C TYR A 187 1.53 -4.03 -20.55
N ILE A 188 1.82 -2.76 -20.78
CA ILE A 188 2.66 -1.95 -19.89
C ILE A 188 1.79 -0.90 -19.22
N GLY A 189 1.59 -1.06 -17.92
CA GLY A 189 0.76 -0.15 -17.11
C GLY A 189 1.50 1.16 -16.82
N MET A 190 0.78 2.27 -16.87
CA MET A 190 1.27 3.59 -16.51
C MET A 190 0.29 4.29 -15.60
N ALA A 191 0.78 4.82 -14.46
CA ALA A 191 -0.01 5.61 -13.52
C ALA A 191 0.65 6.99 -13.34
N PRO A 192 0.28 7.98 -14.18
CA PRO A 192 0.97 9.27 -14.26
C PRO A 192 0.60 10.24 -13.13
N GLY A 193 -0.38 9.92 -12.29
CA GLY A 193 -0.94 10.84 -11.33
C GLY A 193 -0.40 10.74 -9.92
N ALA A 194 -0.45 11.86 -9.22
CA ALA A 194 -0.22 11.98 -7.79
C ALA A 194 -1.04 13.13 -7.22
N THR A 195 -1.30 13.12 -5.92
CA THR A 195 -2.03 14.20 -5.23
C THR A 195 -1.30 15.55 -5.22
N ALA A 196 -0.01 15.56 -5.52
CA ALA A 196 0.81 16.77 -5.56
C ALA A 196 1.63 16.82 -6.86
N ALA A 197 1.56 17.93 -7.58
CA ALA A 197 2.21 18.10 -8.88
C ALA A 197 3.73 17.80 -8.85
N TRP A 198 4.42 18.18 -7.77
CA TRP A 198 5.87 17.91 -7.60
C TRP A 198 6.24 16.42 -7.48
N ARG A 199 5.25 15.55 -7.34
CA ARG A 199 5.42 14.08 -7.38
C ARG A 199 5.19 13.49 -8.75
N CYS A 200 4.63 14.26 -9.69
CA CYS A 200 4.31 13.78 -11.03
C CYS A 200 5.53 13.92 -11.94
N TRP A 201 5.91 12.83 -12.58
CA TRP A 201 6.83 12.89 -13.71
C TRP A 201 6.12 13.57 -14.89
N PRO A 202 6.79 14.42 -15.68
CA PRO A 202 6.12 15.21 -16.73
C PRO A 202 5.27 14.36 -17.67
N LEU A 203 4.04 14.79 -17.94
CA LEU A 203 3.12 14.06 -18.83
C LEU A 203 3.72 13.82 -20.23
N GLN A 204 4.50 14.80 -20.74
CA GLN A 204 5.21 14.65 -22.01
C GLN A 204 6.14 13.44 -22.01
N LYS A 205 6.82 13.16 -20.90
CA LYS A 205 7.69 11.99 -20.78
C LYS A 205 6.91 10.66 -20.76
N TYR A 206 5.67 10.66 -20.22
CA TYR A 206 4.76 9.51 -20.33
C TYR A 206 4.30 9.29 -21.77
N ILE A 207 4.06 10.37 -22.53
CA ILE A 207 3.74 10.29 -23.97
C ILE A 207 4.92 9.69 -24.74
N GLU A 208 6.13 10.15 -24.47
CA GLU A 208 7.35 9.61 -25.10
C GLU A 208 7.60 8.14 -24.72
N LEU A 209 7.40 7.79 -23.45
CA LEU A 209 7.48 6.42 -22.95
C LEU A 209 6.45 5.52 -23.63
N SER A 210 5.21 5.98 -23.79
CA SER A 210 4.15 5.25 -24.47
C SER A 210 4.52 4.94 -25.92
N ARG A 211 5.04 5.92 -26.66
CA ARG A 211 5.53 5.71 -28.03
C ARG A 211 6.69 4.71 -28.08
N TRP A 212 7.60 4.78 -27.10
CA TRP A 212 8.71 3.82 -26.99
C TRP A 212 8.20 2.39 -26.71
N ILE A 213 7.11 2.23 -25.92
CA ILE A 213 6.43 0.96 -25.64
C ILE A 213 5.80 0.43 -26.93
N SER A 214 5.00 1.25 -27.64
CA SER A 214 4.31 0.86 -28.86
C SER A 214 5.27 0.47 -29.98
N ALA A 215 6.41 1.17 -30.11
CA ALA A 215 7.45 0.83 -31.08
C ALA A 215 8.09 -0.56 -30.90
N ARG A 216 7.82 -1.22 -29.76
CA ARG A 216 8.25 -2.60 -29.45
C ARG A 216 7.16 -3.64 -29.61
N GLY A 217 6.00 -3.25 -30.13
CA GLY A 217 4.82 -4.11 -30.24
C GLY A 217 4.16 -4.40 -28.89
N TRP A 218 4.47 -3.62 -27.84
CA TRP A 218 3.82 -3.71 -26.55
C TRP A 218 2.67 -2.69 -26.45
N GLN A 219 1.67 -3.00 -25.66
CA GLN A 219 0.48 -2.17 -25.54
C GLN A 219 0.56 -1.25 -24.31
N PRO A 220 0.64 0.08 -24.49
CA PRO A 220 0.59 1.02 -23.38
C PRO A 220 -0.83 1.10 -22.80
N VAL A 221 -0.94 1.08 -21.47
CA VAL A 221 -2.21 1.14 -20.74
C VAL A 221 -2.09 2.17 -19.63
N PHE A 222 -3.00 3.14 -19.60
CA PHE A 222 -3.03 4.16 -18.56
C PHE A 222 -4.10 3.83 -17.51
N LEU A 223 -3.70 3.74 -16.24
CA LEU A 223 -4.60 3.74 -15.10
C LEU A 223 -4.74 5.18 -14.60
N LEU A 224 -5.88 5.80 -14.88
CA LEU A 224 -6.17 7.18 -14.49
C LEU A 224 -7.22 7.20 -13.38
N GLY A 225 -6.86 7.82 -12.26
CA GLY A 225 -7.79 8.14 -11.19
C GLY A 225 -8.58 9.44 -11.47
N PRO A 226 -9.42 9.88 -10.52
CA PRO A 226 -10.22 11.10 -10.69
C PRO A 226 -9.39 12.35 -10.95
N ILE A 227 -8.20 12.42 -10.32
CA ILE A 227 -7.30 13.59 -10.40
C ILE A 227 -6.66 13.69 -11.80
N GLU A 228 -6.43 12.55 -12.46
CA GLU A 228 -5.77 12.46 -13.76
C GLU A 228 -6.75 12.53 -14.94
N ARG A 229 -8.05 12.34 -14.72
CA ARG A 229 -9.07 12.42 -15.79
C ARG A 229 -9.01 13.69 -16.65
N PRO A 230 -8.70 14.88 -16.12
CA PRO A 230 -8.52 16.08 -16.96
C PRO A 230 -7.43 15.96 -18.03
N ALA A 231 -6.43 15.08 -17.84
CA ALA A 231 -5.39 14.84 -18.84
C ALA A 231 -5.82 13.86 -19.96
N LEU A 232 -6.94 13.17 -19.80
CA LEU A 232 -7.40 12.14 -20.74
C LEU A 232 -7.57 12.62 -22.19
N PRO A 233 -8.19 13.80 -22.48
CA PRO A 233 -8.32 14.29 -23.85
C PRO A 233 -6.95 14.49 -24.53
N VAL A 234 -5.99 15.07 -23.81
CA VAL A 234 -4.63 15.29 -24.29
C VAL A 234 -3.93 13.97 -24.58
N LEU A 235 -4.05 12.99 -23.66
CA LEU A 235 -3.46 11.67 -23.83
C LEU A 235 -4.07 10.91 -25.01
N ARG A 236 -5.40 10.91 -25.17
CA ARG A 236 -6.07 10.27 -26.31
C ARG A 236 -5.66 10.86 -27.65
N GLN A 237 -5.55 12.18 -27.71
CA GLN A 237 -5.10 12.86 -28.94
C GLN A 237 -3.64 12.55 -29.27
N ALA A 238 -2.75 12.50 -28.27
CA ALA A 238 -1.32 12.24 -28.46
C ALA A 238 -0.97 10.76 -28.69
N LEU A 239 -1.84 9.83 -28.24
CA LEU A 239 -1.60 8.40 -28.14
C LEU A 239 -2.89 7.62 -28.52
N PRO A 240 -3.32 7.66 -29.78
CA PRO A 240 -4.54 6.98 -30.21
C PRO A 240 -4.49 5.45 -30.04
N GLU A 241 -3.28 4.87 -29.99
CA GLU A 241 -3.03 3.44 -29.78
C GLU A 241 -3.05 3.01 -28.31
N ALA A 242 -2.97 3.95 -27.35
CA ALA A 242 -2.97 3.62 -25.94
C ALA A 242 -4.34 3.25 -25.40
N LEU A 243 -4.40 2.38 -24.39
CA LEU A 243 -5.64 1.98 -23.74
C LEU A 243 -5.86 2.77 -22.45
N PHE A 244 -7.11 3.14 -22.21
CA PHE A 244 -7.56 3.91 -21.04
C PHE A 244 -8.77 3.22 -20.38
N PRO A 245 -8.60 2.02 -19.79
CA PRO A 245 -9.70 1.26 -19.21
C PRO A 245 -10.36 2.03 -18.04
N GLY A 246 -11.70 1.98 -17.99
CA GLY A 246 -12.50 2.70 -16.99
C GLY A 246 -12.53 4.23 -17.18
N CYS A 247 -12.19 4.71 -18.37
CA CYS A 247 -12.18 6.14 -18.71
C CYS A 247 -13.15 6.50 -19.83
N SER A 248 -14.13 5.67 -20.16
CA SER A 248 -15.17 6.06 -21.11
C SER A 248 -16.17 7.01 -20.42
N GLU A 249 -16.86 7.85 -21.20
CA GLU A 249 -17.89 8.76 -20.67
C GLU A 249 -19.11 8.01 -20.13
N SER A 250 -19.36 6.81 -20.67
CA SER A 250 -20.47 5.93 -20.31
C SER A 250 -20.14 4.95 -19.18
N GLU A 251 -18.88 4.80 -18.78
CA GLU A 251 -18.45 3.87 -17.74
C GLU A 251 -18.16 4.59 -16.43
N PRO A 252 -18.61 4.04 -15.29
CA PRO A 252 -18.17 4.55 -14.00
C PRO A 252 -16.65 4.42 -13.91
N GLN A 253 -16.04 5.25 -13.08
CA GLN A 253 -14.62 5.12 -12.78
C GLN A 253 -14.29 3.67 -12.37
N ALA A 254 -13.14 3.15 -12.84
CA ALA A 254 -12.71 1.81 -12.47
C ALA A 254 -12.66 1.67 -10.93
N SER A 255 -13.33 0.66 -10.42
CA SER A 255 -13.26 0.32 -9.00
C SER A 255 -11.83 -0.10 -8.62
N ILE A 256 -11.55 -0.16 -7.33
CA ILE A 256 -10.24 -0.64 -6.85
C ILE A 256 -10.02 -2.11 -7.26
N GLU A 257 -11.07 -2.92 -7.21
CA GLU A 257 -11.03 -4.33 -7.63
C GLU A 257 -10.72 -4.47 -9.11
N LEU A 258 -11.38 -3.66 -9.96
CA LEU A 258 -11.07 -3.64 -11.41
C LEU A 258 -9.64 -3.13 -11.66
N SER A 259 -9.19 -2.10 -10.95
CA SER A 259 -7.83 -1.58 -11.07
C SER A 259 -6.77 -2.63 -10.69
N LEU A 260 -7.02 -3.42 -9.64
CA LEU A 260 -6.18 -4.55 -9.24
C LEU A 260 -6.20 -5.66 -10.31
N ALA A 261 -7.39 -6.01 -10.82
CA ALA A 261 -7.55 -7.03 -11.85
C ALA A 261 -6.84 -6.65 -13.16
N LEU A 262 -6.94 -5.38 -13.57
CA LEU A 262 -6.20 -4.84 -14.71
C LEU A 262 -4.69 -4.90 -14.47
N SER A 263 -4.23 -4.52 -13.28
CA SER A 263 -2.82 -4.52 -12.92
C SER A 263 -2.20 -5.92 -12.95
N ARG A 264 -2.95 -6.97 -12.63
CA ARG A 264 -2.51 -8.37 -12.75
C ARG A 264 -2.23 -8.79 -14.19
N ARG A 265 -2.78 -8.07 -15.18
CA ARG A 265 -2.57 -8.34 -16.60
C ARG A 265 -1.36 -7.60 -17.18
N PHE A 266 -0.72 -6.73 -16.41
CA PHE A 266 0.46 -6.01 -16.87
C PHE A 266 1.70 -6.88 -16.80
N SER A 267 2.48 -6.91 -17.88
CA SER A 267 3.81 -7.52 -17.91
C SER A 267 4.81 -6.72 -17.06
N ALA A 268 4.64 -5.40 -17.02
CA ALA A 268 5.32 -4.47 -16.13
C ALA A 268 4.51 -3.16 -16.02
N ALA A 269 4.85 -2.32 -15.05
CA ALA A 269 4.24 -1.01 -14.92
C ALA A 269 5.24 0.07 -14.49
N VAL A 270 4.87 1.34 -14.72
CA VAL A 270 5.59 2.53 -14.28
C VAL A 270 4.65 3.43 -13.50
N GLY A 271 5.06 3.86 -12.32
CA GLY A 271 4.33 4.80 -11.50
C GLY A 271 5.24 5.60 -10.57
N HIS A 272 4.64 6.46 -9.78
CA HIS A 272 5.33 7.28 -8.78
C HIS A 272 5.17 6.68 -7.37
N ASP A 273 5.75 7.32 -6.35
CA ASP A 273 5.43 7.08 -4.93
C ASP A 273 3.99 7.54 -4.61
N THR A 274 3.00 6.72 -5.00
CA THR A 274 1.56 7.00 -4.88
C THR A 274 0.75 5.74 -4.60
N GLY A 275 -0.54 5.91 -4.29
CA GLY A 275 -1.46 4.80 -4.07
C GLY A 275 -1.54 3.81 -5.24
N SER A 276 -1.45 4.30 -6.48
CA SER A 276 -1.49 3.46 -7.67
C SER A 276 -0.29 2.51 -7.76
N SER A 277 0.91 2.96 -7.39
CA SER A 277 2.09 2.08 -7.35
C SER A 277 2.00 1.01 -6.27
N HIS A 278 1.46 1.35 -5.10
CA HIS A 278 1.19 0.36 -4.06
C HIS A 278 0.11 -0.64 -4.49
N LEU A 279 -0.93 -0.20 -5.21
CA LEU A 279 -1.94 -1.06 -5.81
C LEU A 279 -1.31 -2.04 -6.82
N MET A 280 -0.50 -1.54 -7.75
CA MET A 280 0.18 -2.38 -8.76
C MET A 280 1.15 -3.37 -8.11
N ALA A 281 1.88 -2.95 -7.08
CA ALA A 281 2.74 -3.85 -6.31
C ALA A 281 1.95 -4.96 -5.61
N GLU A 282 0.79 -4.62 -5.02
CA GLU A 282 -0.10 -5.58 -4.36
C GLU A 282 -0.76 -6.54 -5.35
N ALA A 283 -1.00 -6.10 -6.58
CA ALA A 283 -1.44 -6.95 -7.69
C ALA A 283 -0.36 -7.94 -8.17
N GLY A 284 0.89 -7.79 -7.71
CA GLY A 284 2.02 -8.62 -8.13
C GLY A 284 2.68 -8.16 -9.42
N THR A 285 2.31 -6.99 -9.94
CA THR A 285 2.89 -6.42 -11.18
C THR A 285 4.38 -6.10 -11.00
N PRO A 286 5.27 -6.51 -11.92
CA PRO A 286 6.64 -5.99 -11.96
C PRO A 286 6.63 -4.47 -12.13
N LEU A 287 7.32 -3.74 -11.26
CA LEU A 287 7.08 -2.30 -11.11
C LEU A 287 8.35 -1.45 -11.15
N VAL A 288 8.38 -0.46 -12.03
CA VAL A 288 9.31 0.67 -11.96
C VAL A 288 8.65 1.79 -11.17
N THR A 289 9.25 2.18 -10.05
CA THR A 289 8.73 3.29 -9.23
C THR A 289 9.66 4.48 -9.28
N LEU A 290 9.11 5.63 -9.67
CA LEU A 290 9.83 6.88 -9.79
C LEU A 290 9.78 7.66 -8.47
N PHE A 291 10.94 8.03 -7.94
CA PHE A 291 11.06 8.80 -6.72
C PHE A 291 11.71 10.16 -6.96
N GLY A 292 11.00 11.20 -6.61
CA GLY A 292 11.51 12.57 -6.53
C GLY A 292 12.01 12.90 -5.12
N ARG A 293 11.34 13.87 -4.48
CA ARG A 293 11.67 14.37 -3.13
C ARG A 293 11.32 13.40 -2.00
N SER A 294 10.44 12.45 -2.25
CA SER A 294 10.06 11.44 -1.25
C SER A 294 11.18 10.43 -0.99
N ASN A 295 11.17 9.83 0.19
CA ASN A 295 12.22 8.91 0.61
C ASN A 295 11.84 7.46 0.31
N SER A 296 12.49 6.87 -0.68
CA SER A 296 12.27 5.48 -1.11
C SER A 296 12.59 4.45 -0.01
N ASP A 297 13.55 4.72 0.88
CA ASP A 297 13.86 3.81 2.00
C ASP A 297 12.67 3.64 2.96
N ILE A 298 11.74 4.60 2.96
CA ILE A 298 10.57 4.63 3.86
C ILE A 298 9.32 4.14 3.13
N TRP A 299 9.16 4.51 1.85
CA TRP A 299 7.88 4.45 1.15
C TRP A 299 7.87 3.56 -0.09
N ALA A 300 8.98 2.89 -0.45
CA ALA A 300 8.98 2.03 -1.63
C ALA A 300 7.80 1.04 -1.61
N PRO A 301 7.08 0.84 -2.72
CA PRO A 301 6.07 -0.20 -2.82
C PRO A 301 6.68 -1.59 -2.58
N ASN A 302 5.94 -2.48 -1.94
CA ASN A 302 6.36 -3.85 -1.65
C ASN A 302 6.21 -4.76 -2.90
N ALA A 303 6.83 -4.36 -4.01
CA ALA A 303 6.79 -5.11 -5.25
C ALA A 303 7.77 -6.30 -5.21
N ARG A 304 7.30 -7.50 -5.59
CA ARG A 304 8.15 -8.71 -5.66
C ARG A 304 9.30 -8.55 -6.67
N ARG A 305 9.01 -7.89 -7.80
CA ARG A 305 9.97 -7.48 -8.82
C ARG A 305 9.84 -5.97 -8.99
N GLY A 306 10.72 -5.21 -8.35
CA GLY A 306 10.65 -3.74 -8.34
C GLY A 306 12.01 -3.12 -8.66
N ILE A 307 11.99 -2.05 -9.46
CA ILE A 307 13.15 -1.18 -9.71
C ILE A 307 12.78 0.24 -9.31
N LEU A 308 13.62 0.85 -8.47
CA LEU A 308 13.46 2.25 -8.08
C LEU A 308 14.34 3.12 -8.95
N VAL A 309 13.75 4.14 -9.59
CA VAL A 309 14.48 5.16 -10.33
C VAL A 309 14.34 6.47 -9.57
N GLN A 310 15.45 7.03 -9.12
CA GLN A 310 15.45 8.13 -8.17
C GLN A 310 16.07 9.39 -8.78
N ALA A 311 15.42 10.52 -8.64
CA ALA A 311 15.90 11.80 -9.14
C ALA A 311 17.28 12.19 -8.58
N ARG A 312 17.60 11.74 -7.36
CA ARG A 312 18.92 11.99 -6.74
C ARG A 312 20.08 11.37 -7.52
N ASP A 313 19.82 10.32 -8.29
CA ASP A 313 20.83 9.67 -9.13
C ASP A 313 21.02 10.42 -10.47
N HIS A 314 20.21 11.46 -10.70
CA HIS A 314 20.18 12.29 -11.90
C HIS A 314 20.37 13.79 -11.61
N GLY A 315 21.12 14.12 -10.58
CA GLY A 315 21.56 15.48 -10.29
C GLY A 315 20.67 16.33 -9.42
N GLY A 316 19.60 15.75 -8.81
CA GLY A 316 18.73 16.51 -7.93
C GLY A 316 17.64 15.70 -7.25
N ARG A 317 16.61 16.38 -6.75
CA ARG A 317 15.50 15.75 -6.03
C ARG A 317 14.15 15.92 -6.75
N ASP A 318 14.13 16.67 -7.85
CA ASP A 318 12.91 16.90 -8.60
C ASP A 318 12.67 15.76 -9.58
N ILE A 319 11.49 15.17 -9.54
CA ILE A 319 11.16 13.96 -10.30
C ILE A 319 11.32 14.17 -11.81
N GLU A 320 11.18 15.39 -12.28
CA GLU A 320 11.39 15.78 -13.69
C GLU A 320 12.83 15.56 -14.18
N LEU A 321 13.82 15.50 -13.28
CA LEU A 321 15.21 15.21 -13.64
C LEU A 321 15.43 13.76 -14.09
N ILE A 322 14.52 12.85 -13.73
CA ILE A 322 14.58 11.46 -14.19
C ILE A 322 14.49 11.43 -15.72
N PRO A 323 15.55 10.99 -16.44
CA PRO A 323 15.51 10.92 -17.90
C PRO A 323 14.69 9.72 -18.37
N LEU A 324 14.08 9.83 -19.55
CA LEU A 324 13.32 8.75 -20.18
C LEU A 324 14.17 7.47 -20.31
N ALA A 325 15.45 7.61 -20.66
CA ALA A 325 16.40 6.48 -20.81
C ALA A 325 16.47 5.63 -19.54
N ALA A 326 16.55 6.23 -18.35
CA ALA A 326 16.60 5.51 -17.09
C ALA A 326 15.33 4.66 -16.85
N VAL A 327 14.17 5.18 -17.23
CA VAL A 327 12.88 4.49 -17.08
C VAL A 327 12.77 3.34 -18.10
N THR A 328 13.17 3.56 -19.34
CA THR A 328 13.16 2.51 -20.39
C THR A 328 14.15 1.39 -20.09
N ASP A 329 15.33 1.70 -19.54
CA ASP A 329 16.31 0.70 -19.13
C ASP A 329 15.83 -0.12 -17.93
N ALA A 330 15.14 0.52 -16.97
CA ALA A 330 14.52 -0.18 -15.87
C ALA A 330 13.39 -1.11 -16.34
N LEU A 331 12.56 -0.66 -17.30
CA LEU A 331 11.52 -1.52 -17.89
C LEU A 331 12.11 -2.72 -18.64
N ARG A 332 13.18 -2.54 -19.44
CA ARG A 332 13.84 -3.67 -20.10
C ARG A 332 14.28 -4.72 -19.09
N LYS A 333 14.97 -4.32 -18.02
CA LYS A 333 15.43 -5.23 -16.94
C LYS A 333 14.31 -5.98 -16.23
N LEU A 334 13.09 -5.46 -16.21
CA LEU A 334 11.93 -6.16 -15.65
C LEU A 334 11.29 -7.12 -16.64
N LEU A 335 11.41 -6.87 -17.94
CA LEU A 335 10.74 -7.62 -19.00
C LEU A 335 11.60 -8.75 -19.59
N ASP A 336 12.91 -8.65 -19.41
CA ASP A 336 13.91 -9.70 -19.70
C ASP A 336 13.95 -10.71 -18.54
#